data_2a3cc2d44ec78ae2f23c342a6ef017bb
#
_entry.id   2a3cc2d44ec78ae2f23c342a6ef017bb
#
_cell.length_a   1.000
_cell.length_b   1.000
_cell.length_c   1.000
_cell.angle_alpha   90.00
_cell.angle_beta   90.00
_cell.angle_gamma   90.00
#
_symmetry.space_group_name_H-M   'P 1'
#
loop_
_entity.id
_entity.type
_entity.pdbx_description
1 polymer ?
#
loop_
_entity_poly.entity_id
_entity_poly.type
_entity_poly.pdbx_seq_one_letter_code
_entity_poly.pdbx_strand_id
1 'polypeptide(L)'
;MANFHSDEWAREQLVRHMRFAQSLYPEDRIVGIFCQGSTNYGLDLETSDFDTKCIVVPTFRDIALARKPVSTTHVLPNNEHCDGKDIRLYIETFRKQNLNFLEILFTDYFIVNPLYLNQWARLVNHREKIARMNQYRAVKSMKGVAGEKFHAMEHPYPTKLDLIEKYGFDGKQVHHLIRVDDFLTRYIAGEPYKDCMRPSAYLIERMMAYKRHEIPLAEAREEAKTVFDHVAEVSDEFCRHVAPDEEDPAMRELLEDVSYNIMKIATLEELK
;
A
#
# COMPACT_ATOMS: atom_id res chain seq x y z
N MET A 1 15.48 13.04 -4.60
CA MET A 1 16.61 12.32 -3.98
C MET A 1 16.48 10.85 -4.30
N ALA A 2 17.58 10.11 -4.33
CA ALA A 2 17.55 8.65 -4.40
C ALA A 2 17.19 8.08 -3.01
N ASN A 3 16.70 6.84 -2.97
CA ASN A 3 16.58 6.08 -1.73
C ASN A 3 17.90 6.07 -0.96
N PHE A 4 17.85 5.93 0.37
CA PHE A 4 19.02 5.69 1.20
C PHE A 4 19.66 4.34 0.82
N HIS A 5 18.84 3.30 0.70
CA HIS A 5 19.28 1.97 0.31
C HIS A 5 19.32 1.81 -1.21
N SER A 6 20.26 0.98 -1.68
CA SER A 6 20.42 0.67 -3.10
C SER A 6 19.33 -0.27 -3.63
N ASP A 7 19.16 -0.27 -4.96
CA ASP A 7 18.27 -1.24 -5.63
C ASP A 7 18.71 -2.70 -5.38
N GLU A 8 20.02 -2.93 -5.26
CA GLU A 8 20.59 -4.25 -4.95
C GLU A 8 20.17 -4.71 -3.55
N TRP A 9 20.30 -3.84 -2.54
CA TRP A 9 19.80 -4.11 -1.20
C TRP A 9 18.31 -4.45 -1.18
N ALA A 10 17.48 -3.66 -1.87
CA ALA A 10 16.04 -3.90 -1.93
C ALA A 10 15.70 -5.28 -2.55
N ARG A 11 16.46 -5.69 -3.58
CA ARG A 11 16.30 -7.01 -4.21
C ARG A 11 16.73 -8.15 -3.27
N GLU A 12 17.78 -7.98 -2.50
CA GLU A 12 18.20 -8.95 -1.48
C GLU A 12 17.14 -9.12 -0.40
N GLN A 13 16.54 -7.99 0.07
CA GLN A 13 15.44 -8.06 1.03
C GLN A 13 14.23 -8.80 0.45
N LEU A 14 13.85 -8.55 -0.80
CA LEU A 14 12.78 -9.28 -1.47
C LEU A 14 13.03 -10.80 -1.49
N VAL A 15 14.25 -11.23 -1.81
CA VAL A 15 14.60 -12.66 -1.79
C VAL A 15 14.48 -13.25 -0.39
N ARG A 16 14.91 -12.52 0.64
CA ARG A 16 14.76 -12.92 2.04
C ARG A 16 13.30 -13.07 2.43
N HIS A 17 12.46 -12.10 2.10
CA HIS A 17 11.02 -12.13 2.36
C HIS A 17 10.31 -13.24 1.57
N MET A 18 10.72 -13.52 0.33
CA MET A 18 10.18 -14.63 -0.45
C MET A 18 10.50 -15.98 0.23
N ARG A 19 11.74 -16.20 0.69
CA ARG A 19 12.11 -17.42 1.44
C ARG A 19 11.29 -17.55 2.73
N PHE A 20 11.04 -16.45 3.42
CA PHE A 20 10.19 -16.45 4.59
C PHE A 20 8.74 -16.80 4.23
N ALA A 21 8.17 -16.21 3.18
CA ALA A 21 6.84 -16.56 2.69
C ALA A 21 6.73 -18.04 2.30
N GLN A 22 7.76 -18.61 1.64
CA GLN A 22 7.84 -20.02 1.28
C GLN A 22 7.91 -20.96 2.50
N SER A 23 8.34 -20.48 3.66
CA SER A 23 8.26 -21.25 4.91
C SER A 23 6.86 -21.31 5.51
N LEU A 24 5.96 -20.42 5.09
CA LEU A 24 4.58 -20.29 5.58
C LEU A 24 3.54 -20.86 4.60
N TYR A 25 3.82 -20.76 3.30
CA TYR A 25 2.91 -21.13 2.21
C TYR A 25 3.63 -21.99 1.19
N PRO A 26 2.99 -23.01 0.61
CA PRO A 26 3.54 -23.73 -0.54
C PRO A 26 3.87 -22.79 -1.69
N GLU A 27 4.96 -23.06 -2.41
CA GLU A 27 5.47 -22.17 -3.46
C GLU A 27 4.43 -21.92 -4.57
N ASP A 28 3.72 -22.96 -4.99
CA ASP A 28 2.64 -22.90 -5.98
C ASP A 28 1.43 -22.09 -5.51
N ARG A 29 1.35 -21.75 -4.21
CA ARG A 29 0.30 -20.91 -3.63
C ARG A 29 0.71 -19.46 -3.48
N ILE A 30 1.94 -19.09 -3.73
CA ILE A 30 2.40 -17.70 -3.69
C ILE A 30 2.31 -17.14 -5.10
N VAL A 31 1.44 -16.13 -5.30
CA VAL A 31 1.35 -15.37 -6.56
C VAL A 31 2.57 -14.50 -6.73
N GLY A 32 2.96 -13.82 -5.67
CA GLY A 32 4.13 -12.96 -5.65
C GLY A 32 4.29 -12.22 -4.33
N ILE A 33 5.44 -11.57 -4.22
CA ILE A 33 5.80 -10.71 -3.09
C ILE A 33 6.22 -9.33 -3.61
N PHE A 34 5.78 -8.28 -2.93
CA PHE A 34 5.84 -6.91 -3.41
C PHE A 34 6.28 -5.99 -2.27
N CYS A 35 7.27 -5.13 -2.52
CA CYS A 35 7.68 -4.11 -1.57
C CYS A 35 6.54 -3.12 -1.32
N GLN A 36 6.40 -2.69 -0.08
CA GLN A 36 5.52 -1.60 0.33
C GLN A 36 6.27 -0.54 1.14
N GLY A 37 5.72 0.67 1.19
CA GLY A 37 6.19 1.72 2.09
C GLY A 37 7.31 2.59 1.54
N SER A 38 8.19 3.07 2.45
CA SER A 38 9.11 4.19 2.18
C SER A 38 10.07 3.97 1.03
N THR A 39 10.51 2.74 0.78
CA THR A 39 11.38 2.37 -0.34
C THR A 39 10.71 2.65 -1.70
N ASN A 40 9.38 2.44 -1.82
CA ASN A 40 8.64 2.77 -3.04
C ASN A 40 8.53 4.29 -3.28
N TYR A 41 8.61 5.08 -2.22
CA TYR A 41 8.35 6.52 -2.27
C TYR A 41 9.64 7.36 -2.35
N GLY A 42 10.83 6.75 -2.21
CA GLY A 42 12.09 7.49 -2.12
C GLY A 42 12.27 8.22 -0.78
N LEU A 43 11.72 7.67 0.30
CA LEU A 43 11.65 8.26 1.64
C LEU A 43 12.22 7.33 2.73
N ASP A 44 13.01 6.34 2.36
CA ASP A 44 13.65 5.44 3.30
C ASP A 44 14.85 6.11 4.00
N LEU A 45 15.09 5.67 5.23
CA LEU A 45 16.25 6.00 6.06
C LEU A 45 17.11 4.74 6.25
N GLU A 46 18.32 4.89 6.77
CA GLU A 46 19.17 3.76 7.17
C GLU A 46 18.45 2.77 8.09
N THR A 47 17.57 3.29 8.97
CA THR A 47 16.80 2.50 9.94
C THR A 47 15.41 2.11 9.43
N SER A 48 15.11 2.31 8.15
CA SER A 48 13.80 1.95 7.60
C SER A 48 13.65 0.45 7.45
N ASP A 49 12.50 -0.07 7.92
CA ASP A 49 12.10 -1.46 7.71
C ASP A 49 11.81 -1.71 6.23
N PHE A 50 12.05 -2.94 5.78
CA PHE A 50 11.65 -3.40 4.45
C PHE A 50 10.42 -4.29 4.57
N ASP A 51 9.25 -3.70 4.41
CA ASP A 51 7.98 -4.41 4.51
C ASP A 51 7.50 -4.91 3.15
N THR A 52 6.77 -6.03 3.14
CA THR A 52 6.24 -6.62 1.91
C THR A 52 4.79 -7.05 2.04
N LYS A 53 4.13 -7.09 0.88
CA LYS A 53 2.83 -7.74 0.70
C LYS A 53 3.02 -9.04 -0.08
N CYS A 54 2.46 -10.14 0.45
CA CYS A 54 2.47 -11.46 -0.17
C CYS A 54 1.04 -11.80 -0.62
N ILE A 55 0.85 -12.02 -1.92
CA ILE A 55 -0.43 -12.49 -2.45
C ILE A 55 -0.40 -14.01 -2.48
N VAL A 56 -1.41 -14.62 -1.84
CA VAL A 56 -1.55 -16.08 -1.79
C VAL A 56 -2.86 -16.55 -2.43
N VAL A 57 -2.88 -17.79 -2.90
CA VAL A 57 -4.06 -18.43 -3.50
C VAL A 57 -4.59 -19.50 -2.54
N PRO A 58 -5.92 -19.57 -2.32
CA PRO A 58 -6.53 -20.62 -1.50
C PRO A 58 -6.37 -21.99 -2.15
N THR A 59 -6.40 -23.07 -1.34
CA THR A 59 -6.51 -24.43 -1.85
C THR A 59 -7.90 -24.70 -2.43
N PHE A 60 -8.04 -25.69 -3.30
CA PHE A 60 -9.36 -26.13 -3.76
C PHE A 60 -10.26 -26.50 -2.57
N ARG A 61 -9.68 -27.14 -1.55
CA ARG A 61 -10.40 -27.47 -0.31
C ARG A 61 -10.93 -26.22 0.42
N ASP A 62 -10.15 -25.15 0.48
CA ASP A 62 -10.57 -23.89 1.12
C ASP A 62 -11.73 -23.25 0.36
N ILE A 63 -11.70 -23.31 -0.97
CA ILE A 63 -12.76 -22.81 -1.84
C ILE A 63 -14.03 -23.66 -1.64
N ALA A 64 -13.91 -24.98 -1.76
CA ALA A 64 -15.04 -25.91 -1.68
C ALA A 64 -15.76 -25.88 -0.32
N LEU A 65 -15.01 -25.65 0.75
CA LEU A 65 -15.53 -25.55 2.12
C LEU A 65 -15.84 -24.10 2.56
N ALA A 66 -15.78 -23.12 1.64
CA ALA A 66 -16.02 -21.71 1.91
C ALA A 66 -15.21 -21.18 3.14
N ARG A 67 -13.97 -21.63 3.30
CA ARG A 67 -13.12 -21.18 4.41
C ARG A 67 -12.81 -19.70 4.29
N LYS A 68 -12.65 -19.06 5.45
CA LYS A 68 -12.29 -17.64 5.52
C LYS A 68 -10.96 -17.39 4.78
N PRO A 69 -10.92 -16.41 3.87
CA PRO A 69 -9.69 -16.03 3.17
C PRO A 69 -8.56 -15.61 4.14
N VAL A 70 -7.34 -15.98 3.81
CA VAL A 70 -6.15 -15.57 4.58
C VAL A 70 -6.00 -14.04 4.56
N SER A 71 -5.75 -13.45 5.72
CA SER A 71 -5.36 -12.04 5.88
C SER A 71 -4.58 -11.94 7.19
N THR A 72 -3.25 -12.06 7.12
CA THR A 72 -2.39 -12.17 8.30
C THR A 72 -1.10 -11.39 8.06
N THR A 73 -0.73 -10.53 9.01
CA THR A 73 0.60 -9.93 9.05
C THR A 73 1.54 -10.88 9.77
N HIS A 74 2.57 -11.32 9.09
CA HIS A 74 3.65 -12.12 9.65
C HIS A 74 4.83 -11.22 9.97
N VAL A 75 5.44 -11.42 11.13
CA VAL A 75 6.61 -10.65 11.58
C VAL A 75 7.86 -11.49 11.41
N LEU A 76 8.84 -10.96 10.69
CA LEU A 76 10.15 -11.58 10.52
C LEU A 76 11.00 -11.41 11.79
N PRO A 77 12.07 -12.21 11.99
CA PRO A 77 12.93 -12.12 13.18
C PRO A 77 13.55 -10.74 13.42
N ASN A 78 13.66 -9.91 12.40
CA ASN A 78 14.15 -8.53 12.46
C ASN A 78 13.04 -7.47 12.61
N ASN A 79 11.82 -7.87 12.97
CA ASN A 79 10.62 -7.05 13.11
C ASN A 79 10.04 -6.46 11.83
N GLU A 80 10.54 -6.81 10.65
CA GLU A 80 9.91 -6.46 9.38
C GLU A 80 8.63 -7.27 9.16
N HIS A 81 7.71 -6.76 8.32
CA HIS A 81 6.42 -7.37 8.10
C HIS A 81 6.29 -7.98 6.69
N CYS A 82 5.65 -9.14 6.65
CA CYS A 82 5.17 -9.77 5.42
C CYS A 82 3.66 -9.96 5.53
N ASP A 83 2.88 -9.11 4.85
CA ASP A 83 1.42 -9.17 4.89
C ASP A 83 0.89 -10.21 3.91
N GLY A 84 0.59 -11.42 4.40
CA GLY A 84 -0.01 -12.51 3.63
C GLY A 84 -1.51 -12.30 3.44
N LYS A 85 -1.96 -12.18 2.19
CA LYS A 85 -3.38 -11.99 1.89
C LYS A 85 -3.82 -12.75 0.66
N ASP A 86 -5.00 -13.37 0.76
CA ASP A 86 -5.68 -14.09 -0.32
C ASP A 86 -5.97 -13.15 -1.51
N ILE A 87 -5.77 -13.66 -2.74
CA ILE A 87 -6.02 -12.93 -3.98
C ILE A 87 -7.44 -12.34 -4.05
N ARG A 88 -8.45 -13.05 -3.54
CA ARG A 88 -9.84 -12.57 -3.51
C ARG A 88 -9.97 -11.27 -2.72
N LEU A 89 -9.27 -11.17 -1.57
CA LEU A 89 -9.24 -9.96 -0.77
C LEU A 89 -8.43 -8.84 -1.42
N TYR A 90 -7.38 -9.18 -2.18
CA TYR A 90 -6.64 -8.17 -2.95
C TYR A 90 -7.51 -7.52 -4.02
N ILE A 91 -8.25 -8.32 -4.79
CA ILE A 91 -9.19 -7.80 -5.80
C ILE A 91 -10.21 -6.86 -5.15
N GLU A 92 -10.76 -7.23 -3.99
CA GLU A 92 -11.66 -6.36 -3.23
C GLU A 92 -10.99 -5.05 -2.78
N THR A 93 -9.73 -5.09 -2.35
CA THR A 93 -9.02 -3.87 -1.94
C THR A 93 -8.67 -2.98 -3.13
N PHE A 94 -8.41 -3.54 -4.32
CA PHE A 94 -8.23 -2.76 -5.55
C PHE A 94 -9.55 -2.07 -5.94
N ARG A 95 -10.67 -2.76 -5.89
CA ARG A 95 -12.01 -2.18 -6.16
C ARG A 95 -12.39 -1.11 -5.13
N LYS A 96 -11.98 -1.25 -3.88
CA LYS A 96 -12.13 -0.22 -2.83
C LYS A 96 -11.19 0.97 -3.02
N GLN A 97 -10.32 0.93 -4.01
CA GLN A 97 -9.33 1.97 -4.31
C GLN A 97 -8.46 2.31 -3.10
N ASN A 98 -8.07 1.28 -2.34
CA ASN A 98 -7.24 1.48 -1.16
C ASN A 98 -5.80 1.80 -1.56
N LEU A 99 -5.36 3.02 -1.24
CA LEU A 99 -4.03 3.55 -1.56
C LEU A 99 -2.89 2.60 -1.15
N ASN A 100 -2.95 2.06 0.07
CA ASN A 100 -1.91 1.19 0.63
C ASN A 100 -1.84 -0.20 -0.04
N PHE A 101 -2.82 -0.57 -0.87
CA PHE A 101 -2.82 -1.84 -1.61
C PHE A 101 -2.57 -1.64 -3.10
N LEU A 102 -3.07 -0.55 -3.68
CA LEU A 102 -2.83 -0.24 -5.10
C LEU A 102 -1.34 -0.04 -5.41
N GLU A 103 -0.55 0.44 -4.45
CA GLU A 103 0.89 0.69 -4.62
C GLU A 103 1.67 -0.52 -5.17
N ILE A 104 1.24 -1.77 -4.85
CA ILE A 104 1.94 -2.97 -5.32
C ILE A 104 1.87 -3.16 -6.85
N LEU A 105 0.91 -2.54 -7.52
CA LEU A 105 0.83 -2.53 -8.98
C LEU A 105 1.89 -1.59 -9.62
N PHE A 106 2.49 -0.72 -8.82
CA PHE A 106 3.39 0.35 -9.27
C PHE A 106 4.82 0.20 -8.71
N THR A 107 5.04 -0.71 -7.76
CA THR A 107 6.38 -0.95 -7.22
C THR A 107 7.33 -1.52 -8.27
N ASP A 108 8.59 -1.10 -8.24
CA ASP A 108 9.67 -1.66 -9.07
C ASP A 108 10.36 -2.85 -8.37
N TYR A 109 10.00 -3.12 -7.11
CA TYR A 109 10.58 -4.16 -6.26
C TYR A 109 9.55 -5.27 -5.98
N PHE A 110 9.60 -6.34 -6.77
CA PHE A 110 8.70 -7.49 -6.64
C PHE A 110 9.33 -8.79 -7.16
N ILE A 111 8.81 -9.92 -6.69
CA ILE A 111 9.04 -11.25 -7.24
C ILE A 111 7.67 -11.86 -7.51
N VAL A 112 7.40 -12.25 -8.75
CA VAL A 112 6.17 -12.94 -9.16
C VAL A 112 6.50 -14.37 -9.54
N ASN A 113 5.70 -15.32 -9.07
CA ASN A 113 5.80 -16.72 -9.43
C ASN A 113 5.53 -16.88 -10.94
N PRO A 114 6.40 -17.57 -11.69
CA PRO A 114 6.23 -17.82 -13.13
C PRO A 114 4.86 -18.37 -13.52
N LEU A 115 4.22 -19.17 -12.67
CA LEU A 115 2.87 -19.71 -12.90
C LEU A 115 1.82 -18.60 -13.12
N TYR A 116 1.98 -17.47 -12.45
CA TYR A 116 0.99 -16.38 -12.45
C TYR A 116 1.45 -15.14 -13.21
N LEU A 117 2.65 -15.16 -13.80
CA LEU A 117 3.27 -14.00 -14.44
C LEU A 117 2.37 -13.35 -15.49
N ASN A 118 1.73 -14.16 -16.35
CA ASN A 118 0.84 -13.63 -17.38
C ASN A 118 -0.38 -12.89 -16.79
N GLN A 119 -0.95 -13.41 -15.70
CA GLN A 119 -2.10 -12.79 -15.05
C GLN A 119 -1.70 -11.51 -14.33
N TRP A 120 -0.54 -11.52 -13.65
CA TRP A 120 0.01 -10.33 -13.02
C TRP A 120 0.34 -9.23 -14.04
N ALA A 121 0.94 -9.58 -15.16
CA ALA A 121 1.24 -8.65 -16.25
C ALA A 121 -0.03 -7.95 -16.79
N ARG A 122 -1.17 -8.64 -16.83
CA ARG A 122 -2.46 -8.04 -17.21
C ARG A 122 -2.87 -6.92 -16.24
N LEU A 123 -2.69 -7.12 -14.93
CA LEU A 123 -2.96 -6.08 -13.92
C LEU A 123 -2.02 -4.89 -14.11
N VAL A 124 -0.71 -5.16 -14.23
CA VAL A 124 0.31 -4.09 -14.39
C VAL A 124 0.09 -3.28 -15.65
N ASN A 125 -0.29 -3.92 -16.77
CA ASN A 125 -0.56 -3.23 -18.03
C ASN A 125 -1.80 -2.31 -17.95
N HIS A 126 -2.70 -2.55 -16.99
CA HIS A 126 -3.90 -1.73 -16.79
C HIS A 126 -3.88 -0.93 -15.48
N ARG A 127 -2.75 -0.90 -14.78
CA ARG A 127 -2.64 -0.36 -13.41
C ARG A 127 -3.17 1.07 -13.26
N GLU A 128 -2.90 1.97 -14.21
CA GLU A 128 -3.42 3.35 -14.16
C GLU A 128 -4.95 3.40 -14.25
N LYS A 129 -5.54 2.57 -15.12
CA LYS A 129 -7.00 2.45 -15.23
C LYS A 129 -7.59 1.82 -13.96
N ILE A 130 -6.96 0.78 -13.42
CA ILE A 130 -7.37 0.15 -12.15
C ILE A 130 -7.32 1.16 -11.01
N ALA A 131 -6.26 1.96 -10.91
CA ALA A 131 -6.10 2.95 -9.85
C ALA A 131 -7.07 4.14 -9.96
N ARG A 132 -7.77 4.28 -11.10
CA ARG A 132 -8.76 5.33 -11.36
C ARG A 132 -10.16 4.79 -11.69
N MET A 133 -10.37 3.47 -11.53
CA MET A 133 -11.64 2.83 -11.90
C MET A 133 -12.85 3.31 -11.11
N ASN A 134 -12.63 3.90 -9.93
CA ASN A 134 -13.62 4.60 -9.15
C ASN A 134 -12.96 5.75 -8.37
N GLN A 135 -12.94 6.92 -8.96
CA GLN A 135 -12.26 8.09 -8.39
C GLN A 135 -12.90 8.58 -7.09
N TYR A 136 -14.23 8.44 -6.95
CA TYR A 136 -14.92 8.78 -5.69
C TYR A 136 -14.38 7.94 -4.53
N ARG A 137 -14.30 6.62 -4.70
CA ARG A 137 -13.76 5.72 -3.67
C ARG A 137 -12.28 6.00 -3.40
N ALA A 138 -11.50 6.29 -4.44
CA ALA A 138 -10.09 6.64 -4.29
C ALA A 138 -9.89 7.85 -3.39
N VAL A 139 -10.59 8.95 -3.66
CA VAL A 139 -10.51 10.19 -2.87
C VAL A 139 -11.03 9.96 -1.45
N LYS A 140 -12.14 9.24 -1.28
CA LYS A 140 -12.65 8.87 0.07
C LYS A 140 -11.66 7.99 0.83
N SER A 141 -10.97 7.07 0.17
CA SER A 141 -9.94 6.23 0.78
C SER A 141 -8.76 7.08 1.25
N MET A 142 -8.29 8.04 0.44
CA MET A 142 -7.20 8.96 0.79
C MET A 142 -7.58 9.84 1.98
N LYS A 143 -8.79 10.43 1.97
CA LYS A 143 -9.32 11.18 3.11
C LYS A 143 -9.37 10.33 4.39
N GLY A 144 -9.80 9.06 4.27
CA GLY A 144 -9.82 8.12 5.40
C GLY A 144 -8.44 7.85 5.97
N VAL A 145 -7.44 7.62 5.09
CA VAL A 145 -6.04 7.45 5.51
C VAL A 145 -5.51 8.72 6.17
N ALA A 146 -5.76 9.91 5.61
CA ALA A 146 -5.35 11.17 6.23
C ALA A 146 -5.95 11.35 7.64
N GLY A 147 -7.24 11.05 7.81
CA GLY A 147 -7.90 11.10 9.12
C GLY A 147 -7.29 10.11 10.13
N GLU A 148 -7.00 8.89 9.69
CA GLU A 148 -6.29 7.90 10.53
C GLU A 148 -4.93 8.45 10.98
N LYS A 149 -4.12 9.03 10.08
CA LYS A 149 -2.79 9.56 10.40
C LYS A 149 -2.87 10.77 11.32
N PHE A 150 -3.81 11.67 11.08
CA PHE A 150 -4.04 12.83 11.94
C PHE A 150 -4.42 12.43 13.37
N HIS A 151 -5.33 11.46 13.54
CA HIS A 151 -5.70 10.97 14.88
C HIS A 151 -4.61 10.12 15.55
N ALA A 152 -3.80 9.40 14.77
CA ALA A 152 -2.75 8.54 15.28
C ALA A 152 -1.51 9.30 15.75
N MET A 153 -1.31 10.57 15.35
CA MET A 153 -0.06 11.30 15.64
C MET A 153 0.22 11.48 17.13
N GLU A 154 -0.80 11.66 17.97
CA GLU A 154 -0.67 11.80 19.41
C GLU A 154 -1.27 10.62 20.19
N HIS A 155 -1.78 9.61 19.50
CA HIS A 155 -2.40 8.47 20.17
C HIS A 155 -1.35 7.53 20.78
N PRO A 156 -1.44 7.24 22.12
CA PRO A 156 -0.44 6.45 22.83
C PRO A 156 -0.62 4.94 22.57
N TYR A 157 -0.42 4.49 21.33
CA TYR A 157 -0.37 3.06 21.04
C TYR A 157 0.74 2.37 21.85
N PRO A 158 0.55 1.15 22.35
CA PRO A 158 1.55 0.44 23.15
C PRO A 158 2.94 0.38 22.52
N THR A 159 3.01 0.26 21.19
CA THR A 159 4.27 0.23 20.41
C THR A 159 4.89 1.61 20.17
N LYS A 160 4.24 2.70 20.61
CA LYS A 160 4.64 4.09 20.35
C LYS A 160 4.76 4.93 21.63
N LEU A 161 4.56 4.32 22.81
CA LEU A 161 4.58 5.05 24.09
C LEU A 161 5.87 5.83 24.29
N ASP A 162 7.03 5.23 24.04
CA ASP A 162 8.34 5.88 24.20
C ASP A 162 8.49 7.13 23.31
N LEU A 163 7.94 7.09 22.09
CA LEU A 163 7.94 8.24 21.16
C LEU A 163 7.03 9.36 21.66
N ILE A 164 5.82 8.99 22.10
CA ILE A 164 4.84 9.96 22.60
C ILE A 164 5.35 10.59 23.90
N GLU A 165 5.94 9.83 24.83
CA GLU A 165 6.53 10.35 26.07
C GLU A 165 7.70 11.30 25.77
N LYS A 166 8.55 10.97 24.80
CA LYS A 166 9.74 11.75 24.49
C LYS A 166 9.48 13.00 23.67
N TYR A 167 8.62 12.91 22.65
CA TYR A 167 8.43 13.98 21.66
C TYR A 167 7.01 14.60 21.69
N GLY A 168 6.07 13.94 22.39
CA GLY A 168 4.66 14.35 22.44
C GLY A 168 3.84 13.84 21.25
N PHE A 169 4.48 13.30 20.20
CA PHE A 169 3.81 12.80 18.99
C PHE A 169 4.69 11.84 18.18
N ASP A 170 4.05 11.05 17.29
CA ASP A 170 4.74 10.23 16.30
C ASP A 170 4.90 11.02 14.98
N GLY A 171 6.08 11.54 14.71
CA GLY A 171 6.40 12.30 13.51
C GLY A 171 6.18 11.53 12.20
N LYS A 172 6.24 10.18 12.24
CA LYS A 172 5.92 9.32 11.08
C LYS A 172 4.46 9.51 10.63
N GLN A 173 3.53 9.81 11.53
CA GLN A 173 2.13 10.05 11.17
C GLN A 173 1.96 11.37 10.43
N VAL A 174 2.60 12.46 10.88
CA VAL A 174 2.57 13.76 10.19
C VAL A 174 3.24 13.66 8.82
N HIS A 175 4.39 12.98 8.74
CA HIS A 175 5.04 12.66 7.48
C HIS A 175 4.10 11.96 6.49
N HIS A 176 3.35 10.95 6.93
CA HIS A 176 2.37 10.27 6.08
C HIS A 176 1.18 11.14 5.70
N LEU A 177 0.71 12.00 6.61
CA LEU A 177 -0.38 12.93 6.34
C LEU A 177 -0.01 13.91 5.22
N ILE A 178 1.18 14.53 5.29
CA ILE A 178 1.70 15.43 4.23
C ILE A 178 1.81 14.69 2.90
N ARG A 179 2.31 13.42 2.91
CA ARG A 179 2.41 12.61 1.69
C ARG A 179 1.04 12.32 1.07
N VAL A 180 0.03 12.05 1.89
CA VAL A 180 -1.34 11.78 1.39
C VAL A 180 -1.96 13.03 0.78
N ASP A 181 -1.70 14.20 1.34
CA ASP A 181 -2.17 15.47 0.82
C ASP A 181 -1.56 15.78 -0.56
N ASP A 182 -0.24 15.67 -0.69
CA ASP A 182 0.46 15.85 -1.97
C ASP A 182 -0.03 14.84 -3.01
N PHE A 183 -0.17 13.57 -2.62
CA PHE A 183 -0.70 12.52 -3.49
C PHE A 183 -2.11 12.85 -3.97
N LEU A 184 -3.03 13.19 -3.05
CA LEU A 184 -4.41 13.51 -3.36
C LEU A 184 -4.52 14.66 -4.35
N THR A 185 -3.81 15.75 -4.09
CA THR A 185 -3.82 16.95 -4.92
C THR A 185 -3.38 16.66 -6.34
N ARG A 186 -2.29 15.92 -6.50
CA ARG A 186 -1.73 15.53 -7.81
C ARG A 186 -2.60 14.48 -8.51
N TYR A 187 -3.16 13.54 -7.76
CA TYR A 187 -4.09 12.54 -8.28
C TYR A 187 -5.35 13.19 -8.87
N ILE A 188 -5.94 14.16 -8.18
CA ILE A 188 -7.11 14.94 -8.66
C ILE A 188 -6.74 15.79 -9.88
N ALA A 189 -5.53 16.34 -9.92
CA ALA A 189 -5.01 17.06 -11.09
C ALA A 189 -4.77 16.16 -12.32
N GLY A 190 -4.89 14.83 -12.18
CA GLY A 190 -4.76 13.87 -13.29
C GLY A 190 -3.35 13.39 -13.55
N GLU A 191 -2.39 13.66 -12.65
CA GLU A 191 -1.03 13.15 -12.78
C GLU A 191 -1.01 11.60 -12.72
N PRO A 192 -0.06 10.92 -13.42
CA PRO A 192 0.07 9.48 -13.35
C PRO A 192 0.19 8.99 -11.90
N TYR A 193 -0.51 7.91 -11.54
CA TYR A 193 -0.53 7.38 -10.18
C TYR A 193 0.88 7.07 -9.65
N LYS A 194 1.74 6.50 -10.52
CA LYS A 194 3.13 6.19 -10.17
C LYS A 194 3.90 7.45 -9.76
N ASP A 195 3.67 8.57 -10.43
CA ASP A 195 4.35 9.84 -10.13
C ASP A 195 3.83 10.43 -8.82
N CYS A 196 2.53 10.30 -8.54
CA CYS A 196 1.92 10.72 -7.26
C CYS A 196 2.48 9.94 -6.06
N MET A 197 2.96 8.70 -6.23
CA MET A 197 3.53 7.90 -5.14
C MET A 197 4.77 8.55 -4.52
N ARG A 198 5.59 9.22 -5.33
CA ARG A 198 6.75 9.98 -4.87
C ARG A 198 6.32 11.41 -4.55
N PRO A 199 6.55 11.90 -3.33
CA PRO A 199 6.15 13.25 -2.99
C PRO A 199 6.90 14.30 -3.81
N SER A 200 6.28 15.46 -3.94
CA SER A 200 6.88 16.63 -4.57
C SER A 200 8.21 16.98 -3.90
N ALA A 201 9.22 17.31 -4.71
CA ALA A 201 10.59 17.48 -4.24
C ALA A 201 10.74 18.53 -3.11
N TYR A 202 9.91 19.58 -3.14
CA TYR A 202 9.93 20.66 -2.13
C TYR A 202 9.41 20.20 -0.76
N LEU A 203 8.65 19.11 -0.68
CA LEU A 203 8.12 18.57 0.59
C LEU A 203 9.08 17.57 1.26
N ILE A 204 10.02 16.99 0.53
CA ILE A 204 10.82 15.86 1.01
C ILE A 204 11.57 16.22 2.29
N GLU A 205 12.28 17.36 2.31
CA GLU A 205 13.06 17.74 3.49
C GLU A 205 12.17 17.98 4.71
N ARG A 206 11.01 18.63 4.51
CA ARG A 206 10.03 18.84 5.58
C ARG A 206 9.48 17.52 6.13
N MET A 207 9.14 16.60 5.25
CA MET A 207 8.68 15.26 5.62
C MET A 207 9.74 14.48 6.37
N MET A 208 11.00 14.58 5.95
CA MET A 208 12.12 13.90 6.60
C MET A 208 12.45 14.51 7.97
N ALA A 209 12.30 15.84 8.15
CA ALA A 209 12.45 16.49 9.44
C ALA A 209 11.43 15.95 10.48
N TYR A 210 10.19 15.66 10.06
CA TYR A 210 9.22 14.94 10.92
C TYR A 210 9.68 13.54 11.29
N LYS A 211 10.19 12.77 10.34
CA LYS A 211 10.72 11.41 10.61
C LYS A 211 11.88 11.42 11.59
N ARG A 212 12.71 12.46 11.56
CA ARG A 212 13.86 12.65 12.47
C ARG A 212 13.49 13.33 13.79
N HIS A 213 12.21 13.67 14.01
CA HIS A 213 11.71 14.39 15.19
C HIS A 213 12.40 15.74 15.43
N GLU A 214 12.71 16.47 14.37
CA GLU A 214 13.33 17.81 14.41
C GLU A 214 12.31 18.94 14.60
N ILE A 215 11.02 18.64 14.44
CA ILE A 215 9.93 19.62 14.51
C ILE A 215 9.29 19.59 15.90
N PRO A 216 9.08 20.75 16.55
CA PRO A 216 8.40 20.82 17.84
C PRO A 216 6.91 20.43 17.76
N LEU A 217 6.35 19.86 18.83
CA LEU A 217 4.95 19.43 18.90
C LEU A 217 3.95 20.53 18.54
N ALA A 218 4.18 21.77 18.99
CA ALA A 218 3.25 22.89 18.72
C ALA A 218 3.15 23.17 17.22
N GLU A 219 4.28 23.18 16.51
CA GLU A 219 4.33 23.37 15.06
C GLU A 219 3.75 22.17 14.33
N ALA A 220 4.04 20.95 14.81
CA ALA A 220 3.50 19.71 14.26
C ALA A 220 1.97 19.66 14.33
N ARG A 221 1.36 20.11 15.44
CA ARG A 221 -0.10 20.19 15.59
C ARG A 221 -0.75 21.18 14.60
N GLU A 222 -0.15 22.36 14.46
CA GLU A 222 -0.66 23.39 13.56
C GLU A 222 -0.59 22.93 12.10
N GLU A 223 0.56 22.41 11.67
CA GLU A 223 0.74 21.93 10.32
C GLU A 223 -0.14 20.69 10.04
N ALA A 224 -0.18 19.71 10.93
CA ALA A 224 -1.02 18.53 10.75
C ALA A 224 -2.51 18.91 10.65
N LYS A 225 -2.98 19.88 11.45
CA LYS A 225 -4.34 20.37 11.34
C LYS A 225 -4.59 21.06 10.00
N THR A 226 -3.70 21.92 9.56
CA THR A 226 -3.81 22.65 8.29
C THR A 226 -3.86 21.66 7.11
N VAL A 227 -2.97 20.67 7.10
CA VAL A 227 -2.91 19.64 6.06
C VAL A 227 -4.17 18.77 6.07
N PHE A 228 -4.64 18.36 7.25
CA PHE A 228 -5.87 17.56 7.35
C PHE A 228 -7.12 18.34 6.89
N ASP A 229 -7.24 19.60 7.28
CA ASP A 229 -8.34 20.47 6.85
C ASP A 229 -8.34 20.64 5.32
N HIS A 230 -7.15 20.81 4.70
CA HIS A 230 -6.99 20.88 3.24
C HIS A 230 -7.40 19.57 2.56
N VAL A 231 -6.93 18.42 3.06
CA VAL A 231 -7.37 17.08 2.54
C VAL A 231 -8.88 16.93 2.62
N ALA A 232 -9.49 17.36 3.74
CA ALA A 232 -10.94 17.26 3.92
C ALA A 232 -11.70 18.14 2.92
N GLU A 233 -11.28 19.38 2.75
CA GLU A 233 -11.90 20.35 1.84
C GLU A 233 -11.80 19.89 0.38
N VAL A 234 -10.59 19.56 -0.09
CA VAL A 234 -10.33 19.11 -1.47
C VAL A 234 -11.08 17.81 -1.77
N SER A 235 -11.11 16.86 -0.83
CA SER A 235 -11.84 15.60 -0.99
C SER A 235 -13.34 15.82 -1.09
N ASP A 236 -13.91 16.67 -0.23
CA ASP A 236 -15.35 16.93 -0.21
C ASP A 236 -15.79 17.72 -1.44
N GLU A 237 -14.98 18.67 -1.90
CA GLU A 237 -15.21 19.39 -3.16
C GLU A 237 -15.22 18.43 -4.35
N PHE A 238 -14.18 17.61 -4.50
CA PHE A 238 -14.09 16.63 -5.59
C PHE A 238 -15.27 15.66 -5.58
N CYS A 239 -15.61 15.12 -4.41
CA CYS A 239 -16.69 14.14 -4.28
C CYS A 239 -18.09 14.72 -4.55
N ARG A 240 -18.28 16.04 -4.55
CA ARG A 240 -19.54 16.66 -5.00
C ARG A 240 -19.75 16.61 -6.50
N HIS A 241 -18.67 16.46 -7.26
CA HIS A 241 -18.68 16.50 -8.72
C HIS A 241 -18.50 15.12 -9.40
N VAL A 242 -18.28 14.07 -8.62
CA VAL A 242 -18.05 12.72 -9.13
C VAL A 242 -19.10 11.75 -8.59
N ALA A 243 -19.65 10.91 -9.46
CA ALA A 243 -20.67 9.92 -9.08
C ALA A 243 -20.09 8.88 -8.09
N PRO A 244 -20.80 8.58 -6.96
CA PRO A 244 -20.27 7.73 -5.90
C PRO A 244 -19.91 6.31 -6.29
N ASP A 245 -20.69 5.72 -7.18
CA ASP A 245 -20.62 4.29 -7.53
C ASP A 245 -20.28 4.04 -9.00
N GLU A 246 -19.72 5.04 -9.70
CA GLU A 246 -19.27 4.88 -11.07
C GLU A 246 -17.95 4.10 -11.08
N GLU A 247 -18.06 2.78 -11.15
CA GLU A 247 -16.93 1.87 -11.31
C GLU A 247 -16.76 1.53 -12.79
N ASP A 248 -15.54 1.65 -13.34
CA ASP A 248 -15.25 1.22 -14.72
C ASP A 248 -15.55 -0.28 -14.87
N PRO A 249 -16.59 -0.66 -15.66
CA PRO A 249 -17.02 -2.05 -15.77
C PRO A 249 -15.96 -2.93 -16.44
N ALA A 250 -15.15 -2.39 -17.36
CA ALA A 250 -14.10 -3.16 -18.01
C ALA A 250 -12.96 -3.50 -17.04
N MET A 251 -12.62 -2.58 -16.13
CA MET A 251 -11.62 -2.85 -15.10
C MET A 251 -12.15 -3.82 -14.04
N ARG A 252 -13.42 -3.75 -13.68
CA ARG A 252 -14.05 -4.73 -12.80
C ARG A 252 -13.98 -6.13 -13.42
N GLU A 253 -14.40 -6.27 -14.67
CA GLU A 253 -14.35 -7.56 -15.39
C GLU A 253 -12.91 -8.08 -15.48
N LEU A 254 -11.93 -7.23 -15.78
CA LEU A 254 -10.51 -7.60 -15.79
C LEU A 254 -10.05 -8.16 -14.44
N LEU A 255 -10.39 -7.48 -13.34
CA LEU A 255 -10.02 -7.91 -11.99
C LEU A 255 -10.65 -9.26 -11.62
N GLU A 256 -11.93 -9.46 -11.94
CA GLU A 256 -12.66 -10.72 -11.71
C GLU A 256 -12.05 -11.85 -12.54
N ASP A 257 -11.76 -11.62 -13.83
CA ASP A 257 -11.17 -12.61 -14.73
C ASP A 257 -9.74 -13.01 -14.32
N VAL A 258 -8.91 -12.03 -13.92
CA VAL A 258 -7.56 -12.31 -13.41
C VAL A 258 -7.63 -13.15 -12.13
N SER A 259 -8.49 -12.79 -11.18
CA SER A 259 -8.68 -13.58 -9.95
C SER A 259 -9.12 -15.01 -10.25
N TYR A 260 -10.12 -15.17 -11.13
CA TYR A 260 -10.58 -16.48 -11.57
C TYR A 260 -9.46 -17.31 -12.20
N ASN A 261 -8.70 -16.74 -13.13
CA ASN A 261 -7.63 -17.47 -13.82
C ASN A 261 -6.48 -17.85 -12.88
N ILE A 262 -6.09 -16.98 -11.93
CA ILE A 262 -5.10 -17.30 -10.90
C ILE A 262 -5.58 -18.49 -10.05
N MET A 263 -6.82 -18.47 -9.56
CA MET A 263 -7.38 -19.56 -8.77
C MET A 263 -7.51 -20.85 -9.59
N LYS A 264 -7.90 -20.77 -10.87
CA LYS A 264 -7.96 -21.90 -11.79
C LYS A 264 -6.59 -22.56 -11.98
N ILE A 265 -5.55 -21.76 -12.25
CA ILE A 265 -4.17 -22.25 -12.39
C ILE A 265 -3.75 -22.99 -11.12
N ALA A 266 -3.91 -22.38 -9.95
CA ALA A 266 -3.55 -22.99 -8.66
C ALA A 266 -4.30 -24.30 -8.39
N THR A 267 -5.60 -24.35 -8.72
CA THR A 267 -6.40 -25.59 -8.56
C THR A 267 -5.92 -26.70 -9.49
N LEU A 268 -5.58 -26.37 -10.74
CA LEU A 268 -5.07 -27.35 -11.69
C LEU A 268 -3.68 -27.90 -11.27
N GLU A 269 -2.82 -27.07 -10.67
CA GLU A 269 -1.55 -27.54 -10.12
C GLU A 269 -1.76 -28.47 -8.91
N GLU A 270 -2.70 -28.13 -8.01
CA GLU A 270 -3.04 -28.98 -6.85
C GLU A 270 -3.57 -30.36 -7.22
N LEU A 271 -4.25 -30.48 -8.37
CA LEU A 271 -4.88 -31.73 -8.82
C LEU A 271 -3.96 -32.63 -9.68
N LYS A 272 -2.73 -32.22 -9.97
CA LYS A 272 -1.70 -33.05 -10.62
C LYS A 272 -1.09 -34.04 -9.63
#